data_aed2d0dc6aff5b443c92be82cfb1ab0b
#
_entry.id   aed2d0dc6aff5b443c92be82cfb1ab0b
#
_cell.length_a   1.000
_cell.length_b   1.000
_cell.length_c   1.000
_cell.angle_alpha   90.00
_cell.angle_beta   90.00
_cell.angle_gamma   90.00
#
_symmetry.space_group_name_H-M   'P 1'
#
loop_
_entity.id
_entity.type
_entity.pdbx_description
1 polymer ?
#
loop_
_entity_poly.entity_id
_entity_poly.type
_entity_poly.pdbx_seq_one_letter_code
_entity_poly.pdbx_strand_id
1 'polypeptide(L)'
;MKIVLTILFSLVVSVSSFCQNYNYAWITDIHIGSPEADDDLRLVVNDINKRNDIKFVIATGDIAEKGRNSELELAKQIMDSLKISYYIIPGNHDTKWSESGCTKFIELWGDDKFQFDFHKVKHIGINSGIPWRGGGGHIAVESLQWLEEVLKQTSTAQEIIFYIHHPLDGDVDNWFEVTNMLAGHNVKAIFIGHGHANKLMNFAGIPAAMGRSTLTDSKFPGYTLVNLMTDSIKLFEVKVDNIPQLWGSLPRKMRNQVTKVDSSQFIKYSNKVEMLWQKDLKKSSSTSLLVENDRIFHSSIDGVLSCYDLKGNLIWKNNLNRTIFSRPAIADKIIAAATIEGDLITINSENSETIQTLGLNEALTSQLVITETFYNDVKTKAIIVGSSSGKVYCYEMNSLELIWENNSAERMIETLPLVIDDKIIFGCWDNYVYCLSKTTGSLIWKWTENKNFYYSPAACLPVSDGKNVFVSTPDKFISAVDLSLGTTSWRKKDFNSWESIGISQDKKKIFVKSILDKFYIASASDGKLIKEVKVGYSLDTMPNQLIDWDQNIIFGSKNGTVYLIDKDYNVHPLFFMGTSRIHSVQHITGSTFAVSNLDEKIIVFKITSSEK
;
A
#
# COMPACT_ATOMS: atom_id res chain seq x y z
N MET A 1 -45.10 60.16 46.08
CA MET A 1 -44.94 59.10 45.14
C MET A 1 -43.44 59.01 44.78
N LYS A 2 -42.70 58.12 45.48
CA LYS A 2 -41.25 57.95 45.31
C LYS A 2 -41.04 56.79 44.29
N ILE A 3 -40.41 57.11 43.20
CA ILE A 3 -40.02 56.14 42.20
C ILE A 3 -38.65 55.59 42.60
N VAL A 4 -38.56 54.30 42.94
CA VAL A 4 -37.30 53.59 43.22
C VAL A 4 -36.83 53.02 41.89
N LEU A 5 -35.71 53.54 41.41
CA LEU A 5 -35.03 53.02 40.20
C LEU A 5 -34.09 51.90 40.59
N THR A 6 -34.44 50.63 40.27
CA THR A 6 -33.58 49.47 40.50
C THR A 6 -32.68 49.28 39.25
N ILE A 7 -31.38 49.58 39.44
CA ILE A 7 -30.35 49.33 38.42
C ILE A 7 -29.90 47.87 38.54
N LEU A 8 -30.24 47.02 37.57
CA LEU A 8 -29.72 45.65 37.44
C LEU A 8 -28.32 45.72 36.82
N PHE A 9 -27.30 45.43 37.61
CA PHE A 9 -25.93 45.24 37.13
C PHE A 9 -25.80 43.80 36.59
N SER A 10 -25.86 43.59 35.30
CA SER A 10 -25.52 42.30 34.66
C SER A 10 -24.00 42.12 34.67
N LEU A 11 -23.53 41.30 35.57
CA LEU A 11 -22.13 40.85 35.56
C LEU A 11 -21.93 39.89 34.40
N VAL A 12 -21.42 40.38 33.27
CA VAL A 12 -20.94 39.52 32.19
C VAL A 12 -19.60 38.93 32.66
N VAL A 13 -19.65 37.75 33.27
CA VAL A 13 -18.45 36.95 33.50
C VAL A 13 -18.02 36.41 32.13
N SER A 14 -17.11 37.11 31.50
CA SER A 14 -16.37 36.54 30.36
C SER A 14 -15.48 35.41 30.90
N VAL A 15 -15.99 34.17 30.82
CA VAL A 15 -15.15 32.99 31.03
C VAL A 15 -14.18 32.95 29.84
N SER A 16 -13.04 33.61 29.99
CA SER A 16 -11.90 33.38 29.12
C SER A 16 -11.50 31.92 29.28
N SER A 17 -11.94 31.10 28.35
CA SER A 17 -11.52 29.71 28.23
C SER A 17 -10.02 29.68 27.92
N PHE A 18 -9.19 29.74 28.95
CA PHE A 18 -7.77 29.48 28.79
C PHE A 18 -7.61 28.05 28.32
N CYS A 19 -7.09 27.87 27.09
CA CYS A 19 -6.62 26.58 26.62
C CYS A 19 -5.51 26.14 27.58
N GLN A 20 -5.75 25.06 28.33
CA GLN A 20 -4.77 24.60 29.33
C GLN A 20 -3.54 24.08 28.63
N ASN A 21 -2.35 24.44 29.13
CA ASN A 21 -1.09 23.86 28.68
C ASN A 21 -1.01 22.41 29.16
N TYR A 22 -0.48 21.52 28.31
CA TYR A 22 -0.25 20.13 28.68
C TYR A 22 0.90 19.53 27.87
N ASN A 23 1.45 18.44 28.38
CA ASN A 23 2.48 17.67 27.72
C ASN A 23 1.93 16.32 27.28
N TYR A 24 2.44 15.82 26.16
CA TYR A 24 2.27 14.43 25.75
C TYR A 24 3.56 13.90 25.12
N ALA A 25 3.73 12.59 25.14
CA ALA A 25 4.85 11.95 24.46
C ALA A 25 4.46 11.60 23.01
N TRP A 26 5.37 11.86 22.09
CA TRP A 26 5.24 11.46 20.71
C TRP A 26 6.40 10.53 20.33
N ILE A 27 6.07 9.29 19.98
CA ILE A 27 6.98 8.24 19.55
C ILE A 27 6.67 7.89 18.09
N THR A 28 7.68 7.45 17.34
CA THR A 28 7.53 7.05 15.94
C THR A 28 8.68 6.14 15.54
N ASP A 29 8.51 5.38 14.46
CA ASP A 29 9.57 4.55 13.90
C ASP A 29 10.19 3.65 14.98
N ILE A 30 9.34 2.80 15.55
CA ILE A 30 9.68 1.92 16.71
C ILE A 30 10.46 0.68 16.21
N HIS A 31 10.06 0.12 15.08
CA HIS A 31 10.73 -0.97 14.37
C HIS A 31 10.98 -2.23 15.20
N ILE A 32 9.99 -2.71 15.97
CA ILE A 32 10.11 -4.00 16.67
C ILE A 32 10.46 -5.10 15.66
N GLY A 33 11.54 -5.83 15.95
CA GLY A 33 12.15 -6.80 15.04
C GLY A 33 13.50 -6.33 14.48
N SER A 34 13.87 -5.05 14.64
CA SER A 34 15.24 -4.57 14.52
C SER A 34 16.06 -4.96 15.77
N PRO A 35 17.38 -5.05 15.67
CA PRO A 35 18.21 -5.30 16.84
C PRO A 35 17.94 -4.29 17.97
N GLU A 36 17.75 -4.77 19.19
CA GLU A 36 17.54 -3.99 20.42
C GLU A 36 16.25 -3.13 20.46
N ALA A 37 15.41 -3.17 19.43
CA ALA A 37 14.23 -2.29 19.32
C ALA A 37 13.18 -2.52 20.44
N ASP A 38 13.01 -3.76 20.88
CA ASP A 38 12.12 -4.08 22.00
C ASP A 38 12.67 -3.58 23.34
N ASP A 39 13.98 -3.68 23.57
CA ASP A 39 14.64 -3.09 24.76
C ASP A 39 14.56 -1.56 24.73
N ASP A 40 14.80 -0.94 23.57
CA ASP A 40 14.66 0.51 23.39
C ASP A 40 13.24 0.99 23.69
N LEU A 41 12.22 0.30 23.18
CA LEU A 41 10.83 0.64 23.48
C LEU A 41 10.49 0.47 24.96
N ARG A 42 10.99 -0.60 25.61
CA ARG A 42 10.81 -0.80 27.06
C ARG A 42 11.43 0.33 27.88
N LEU A 43 12.63 0.78 27.50
CA LEU A 43 13.30 1.91 28.15
C LEU A 43 12.48 3.20 27.99
N VAL A 44 11.98 3.50 26.80
CA VAL A 44 11.14 4.66 26.51
C VAL A 44 9.83 4.62 27.31
N VAL A 45 9.13 3.47 27.32
CA VAL A 45 7.91 3.28 28.10
C VAL A 45 8.15 3.47 29.60
N ASN A 46 9.25 2.93 30.12
CA ASN A 46 9.64 3.10 31.51
C ASN A 46 9.97 4.56 31.87
N ASP A 47 10.64 5.30 30.97
CA ASP A 47 10.91 6.73 31.17
C ASP A 47 9.60 7.55 31.19
N ILE A 48 8.71 7.31 30.22
CA ILE A 48 7.39 7.95 30.17
C ILE A 48 6.59 7.67 31.44
N ASN A 49 6.60 6.44 31.96
CA ASN A 49 5.88 6.03 33.16
C ASN A 49 6.40 6.68 34.45
N LYS A 50 7.64 7.20 34.48
CA LYS A 50 8.21 7.97 35.59
C LYS A 50 7.75 9.44 35.57
N ARG A 51 7.16 9.93 34.48
CA ARG A 51 6.83 11.33 34.25
C ARG A 51 5.36 11.64 34.50
N ASN A 52 5.04 12.34 35.56
CA ASN A 52 3.65 12.70 35.93
C ASN A 52 3.06 13.84 35.08
N ASP A 53 3.89 14.55 34.32
CA ASP A 53 3.50 15.68 33.49
C ASP A 53 2.97 15.25 32.10
N ILE A 54 3.23 14.03 31.65
CA ILE A 54 2.74 13.48 30.38
C ILE A 54 1.30 12.96 30.54
N LYS A 55 0.41 13.36 29.63
CA LYS A 55 -1.03 13.06 29.72
C LYS A 55 -1.45 11.86 28.88
N PHE A 56 -0.83 11.65 27.73
CA PHE A 56 -1.04 10.52 26.81
C PHE A 56 0.18 10.33 25.92
N VAL A 57 0.19 9.26 25.13
CA VAL A 57 1.22 8.98 24.15
C VAL A 57 0.59 8.91 22.77
N ILE A 58 1.28 9.44 21.74
CA ILE A 58 0.94 9.24 20.33
C ILE A 58 2.07 8.47 19.67
N ALA A 59 1.71 7.42 18.90
CA ALA A 59 2.64 6.66 18.08
C ALA A 59 2.28 6.82 16.59
N THR A 60 3.23 7.32 15.78
CA THR A 60 2.97 7.68 14.37
C THR A 60 3.62 6.73 13.39
N GLY A 61 3.44 5.40 13.59
CA GLY A 61 3.75 4.37 12.60
C GLY A 61 5.15 3.77 12.68
N ASP A 62 5.37 2.82 11.79
CA ASP A 62 6.53 1.92 11.73
C ASP A 62 6.78 1.26 13.08
N ILE A 63 5.76 0.55 13.53
CA ILE A 63 5.74 -0.18 14.80
C ILE A 63 6.55 -1.47 14.68
N ALA A 64 6.30 -2.22 13.60
CA ALA A 64 7.02 -3.43 13.21
C ALA A 64 8.15 -3.09 12.24
N GLU A 65 9.20 -3.90 12.21
CA GLU A 65 10.31 -3.77 11.24
C GLU A 65 9.98 -4.46 9.91
N LYS A 66 9.32 -5.60 9.95
CA LYS A 66 9.04 -6.45 8.78
C LYS A 66 7.57 -6.83 8.66
N GLY A 67 6.68 -6.09 9.33
CA GLY A 67 5.24 -6.28 9.26
C GLY A 67 4.74 -7.63 9.78
N ARG A 68 5.51 -8.31 10.63
CA ARG A 68 5.11 -9.59 11.20
C ARG A 68 4.05 -9.39 12.28
N ASN A 69 3.11 -10.31 12.35
CA ASN A 69 2.12 -10.31 13.43
C ASN A 69 2.77 -10.39 14.81
N SER A 70 3.83 -11.20 14.95
CA SER A 70 4.59 -11.34 16.20
C SER A 70 5.32 -10.05 16.61
N GLU A 71 5.78 -9.24 15.66
CA GLU A 71 6.40 -7.94 15.93
C GLU A 71 5.34 -6.97 16.48
N LEU A 72 4.14 -6.94 15.89
CA LEU A 72 3.03 -6.12 16.36
C LEU A 72 2.53 -6.57 17.74
N GLU A 73 2.41 -7.88 17.98
CA GLU A 73 2.03 -8.45 19.29
C GLU A 73 3.01 -8.08 20.39
N LEU A 74 4.32 -8.17 20.12
CA LEU A 74 5.35 -7.75 21.06
C LEU A 74 5.29 -6.24 21.33
N ALA A 75 5.12 -5.41 20.29
CA ALA A 75 4.93 -3.98 20.45
C ALA A 75 3.72 -3.67 21.34
N LYS A 76 2.59 -4.33 21.10
CA LYS A 76 1.36 -4.21 21.88
C LYS A 76 1.60 -4.55 23.35
N GLN A 77 2.25 -5.67 23.61
CA GLN A 77 2.59 -6.10 24.97
C GLN A 77 3.44 -5.06 25.73
N ILE A 78 4.42 -4.45 25.04
CA ILE A 78 5.27 -3.42 25.65
C ILE A 78 4.48 -2.12 25.87
N MET A 79 3.73 -1.67 24.85
CA MET A 79 2.94 -0.44 24.91
C MET A 79 1.83 -0.50 25.99
N ASP A 80 1.23 -1.67 26.20
CA ASP A 80 0.21 -1.88 27.24
C ASP A 80 0.77 -1.76 28.68
N SER A 81 2.07 -1.69 28.86
CA SER A 81 2.69 -1.38 30.14
C SER A 81 2.75 0.14 30.45
N LEU A 82 2.32 1.00 29.52
CA LEU A 82 2.10 2.42 29.79
C LEU A 82 0.99 2.61 30.82
N LYS A 83 1.22 3.50 31.79
CA LYS A 83 0.22 3.85 32.84
C LYS A 83 -0.79 4.89 32.38
N ILE A 84 -0.65 5.41 31.18
CA ILE A 84 -1.49 6.44 30.56
C ILE A 84 -1.96 5.95 29.20
N SER A 85 -3.04 6.54 28.68
CA SER A 85 -3.58 6.18 27.37
C SER A 85 -2.58 6.46 26.24
N TYR A 86 -2.60 5.61 25.23
CA TYR A 86 -1.86 5.84 24.00
C TYR A 86 -2.75 5.66 22.76
N TYR A 87 -2.40 6.34 21.68
CA TYR A 87 -3.09 6.31 20.41
C TYR A 87 -2.05 6.07 19.32
N ILE A 88 -2.39 5.25 18.33
CA ILE A 88 -1.44 4.69 17.39
C ILE A 88 -2.02 4.62 15.99
N ILE A 89 -1.18 4.86 14.98
CA ILE A 89 -1.47 4.60 13.57
C ILE A 89 -0.33 3.76 12.99
N PRO A 90 -0.58 2.98 11.92
CA PRO A 90 0.49 2.23 11.24
C PRO A 90 1.33 3.12 10.32
N GLY A 91 2.54 2.64 9.99
CA GLY A 91 3.42 3.19 8.96
C GLY A 91 3.59 2.24 7.77
N ASN A 92 4.57 2.51 6.90
CA ASN A 92 4.80 1.67 5.74
C ASN A 92 5.41 0.31 6.10
N HIS A 93 6.17 0.19 7.16
CA HIS A 93 6.70 -1.09 7.62
C HIS A 93 5.59 -2.00 8.14
N ASP A 94 4.58 -1.45 8.77
CA ASP A 94 3.42 -2.19 9.27
C ASP A 94 2.47 -2.64 8.15
N THR A 95 2.48 -1.94 7.01
CA THR A 95 1.53 -2.17 5.93
C THR A 95 2.15 -2.92 4.75
N LYS A 96 3.29 -2.48 4.24
CA LYS A 96 3.93 -3.03 3.04
C LYS A 96 4.24 -4.52 3.14
N TRP A 97 4.69 -4.97 4.31
CA TRP A 97 5.09 -6.36 4.55
C TRP A 97 4.18 -7.11 5.51
N SER A 98 3.00 -6.55 5.77
CA SER A 98 2.05 -7.13 6.71
C SER A 98 1.66 -8.57 6.34
N GLU A 99 1.90 -9.51 7.24
CA GLU A 99 1.49 -10.91 7.08
C GLU A 99 -0.04 -11.08 7.03
N SER A 100 -0.78 -10.08 7.50
CA SER A 100 -2.24 -10.07 7.61
C SER A 100 -2.91 -8.94 6.85
N GLY A 101 -2.21 -8.25 5.92
CA GLY A 101 -2.78 -7.08 5.24
C GLY A 101 -3.31 -6.01 6.20
N CYS A 102 -2.64 -5.77 7.32
CA CYS A 102 -3.00 -4.87 8.42
C CYS A 102 -4.20 -5.29 9.28
N THR A 103 -4.86 -6.43 9.05
CA THR A 103 -5.99 -6.85 9.90
C THR A 103 -5.52 -7.14 11.33
N LYS A 104 -4.31 -7.64 11.54
CA LYS A 104 -3.72 -7.85 12.87
C LYS A 104 -3.49 -6.53 13.62
N PHE A 105 -3.09 -5.47 12.93
CA PHE A 105 -3.00 -4.14 13.53
C PHE A 105 -4.35 -3.67 14.07
N ILE A 106 -5.41 -3.81 13.26
CA ILE A 106 -6.79 -3.46 13.67
C ILE A 106 -7.27 -4.35 14.82
N GLU A 107 -6.98 -5.67 14.80
CA GLU A 107 -7.30 -6.59 15.90
C GLU A 107 -6.67 -6.13 17.22
N LEU A 108 -5.40 -5.71 17.20
CA LEU A 108 -4.67 -5.32 18.40
C LEU A 108 -5.06 -3.94 18.95
N TRP A 109 -5.36 -2.96 18.10
CA TRP A 109 -5.61 -1.57 18.51
C TRP A 109 -7.01 -1.05 18.20
N GLY A 110 -7.86 -1.86 17.56
CA GLY A 110 -9.26 -1.56 17.28
C GLY A 110 -9.49 -0.82 15.96
N ASP A 111 -8.55 0.01 15.50
CA ASP A 111 -8.63 0.72 14.22
C ASP A 111 -7.20 1.10 13.76
N ASP A 112 -7.05 1.48 12.49
CA ASP A 112 -5.83 2.03 11.90
C ASP A 112 -5.80 3.58 11.88
N LYS A 113 -6.77 4.19 12.54
CA LYS A 113 -6.96 5.65 12.68
C LYS A 113 -7.58 5.96 14.04
N PHE A 114 -7.45 7.20 14.47
CA PHE A 114 -8.05 7.62 15.76
C PHE A 114 -8.51 9.08 15.73
N GLN A 115 -9.46 9.42 16.61
CA GLN A 115 -9.76 10.77 17.01
C GLN A 115 -10.10 10.85 18.50
N PHE A 116 -9.71 11.91 19.15
CA PHE A 116 -10.14 12.22 20.51
C PHE A 116 -9.99 13.72 20.80
N ASP A 117 -10.67 14.19 21.81
CA ASP A 117 -10.56 15.56 22.30
C ASP A 117 -9.81 15.59 23.63
N PHE A 118 -8.82 16.48 23.74
CA PHE A 118 -8.12 16.76 24.99
C PHE A 118 -7.98 18.27 25.19
N HIS A 119 -8.51 18.81 26.28
CA HIS A 119 -8.54 20.26 26.58
C HIS A 119 -8.96 21.14 25.39
N LYS A 120 -10.05 20.77 24.70
CA LYS A 120 -10.62 21.45 23.51
C LYS A 120 -9.76 21.39 22.24
N VAL A 121 -8.68 20.67 22.27
CA VAL A 121 -7.90 20.35 21.07
C VAL A 121 -8.33 18.98 20.57
N LYS A 122 -8.67 18.88 19.30
CA LYS A 122 -8.96 17.61 18.63
C LYS A 122 -7.67 17.02 18.08
N HIS A 123 -7.42 15.78 18.40
CA HIS A 123 -6.31 14.97 17.88
C HIS A 123 -6.87 13.99 16.87
N ILE A 124 -6.33 13.98 15.65
CA ILE A 124 -6.78 13.12 14.54
C ILE A 124 -5.57 12.43 13.95
N GLY A 125 -5.57 11.11 13.92
CA GLY A 125 -4.55 10.28 13.25
C GLY A 125 -5.15 9.42 12.17
N ILE A 126 -4.49 9.32 11.00
CA ILE A 126 -4.93 8.46 9.89
C ILE A 126 -3.77 7.62 9.35
N ASN A 127 -4.11 6.44 8.84
CA ASN A 127 -3.21 5.58 8.10
C ASN A 127 -2.87 6.17 6.73
N SER A 128 -1.61 6.11 6.34
CA SER A 128 -1.12 6.47 5.01
C SER A 128 -0.33 5.35 4.33
N GLY A 129 -0.28 4.16 4.95
CA GLY A 129 0.39 3.00 4.37
C GLY A 129 -0.55 2.20 3.46
N ILE A 130 0.03 1.49 2.52
CA ILE A 130 -0.71 0.63 1.57
C ILE A 130 -0.28 -0.81 1.79
N PRO A 131 -1.20 -1.73 2.14
CA PRO A 131 -0.87 -3.14 2.24
C PRO A 131 -0.27 -3.69 0.93
N TRP A 132 0.87 -4.36 1.08
CA TRP A 132 1.61 -5.07 0.01
C TRP A 132 1.98 -4.23 -1.21
N ARG A 133 2.17 -2.92 -1.05
CA ARG A 133 2.49 -2.04 -2.16
C ARG A 133 3.48 -0.96 -1.75
N GLY A 134 4.66 -1.00 -2.30
CA GLY A 134 5.67 0.06 -2.23
C GLY A 134 5.97 0.67 -0.87
N GLY A 135 6.90 1.60 -0.82
CA GLY A 135 7.24 2.34 0.40
C GLY A 135 6.63 3.74 0.48
N GLY A 136 5.96 4.22 -0.58
CA GLY A 136 5.24 5.49 -0.58
C GLY A 136 3.82 5.36 -0.04
N GLY A 137 3.25 6.48 0.40
CA GLY A 137 1.94 6.53 1.01
C GLY A 137 0.80 6.77 0.02
N HIS A 138 -0.38 6.35 0.44
CA HIS A 138 -1.67 6.67 -0.17
C HIS A 138 -2.74 6.66 0.91
N ILE A 139 -3.64 7.63 0.90
CA ILE A 139 -4.76 7.66 1.85
C ILE A 139 -5.93 6.90 1.23
N ALA A 140 -6.32 5.81 1.87
CA ALA A 140 -7.45 5.00 1.43
C ALA A 140 -8.74 5.82 1.35
N VAL A 141 -9.61 5.51 0.40
CA VAL A 141 -10.88 6.23 0.20
C VAL A 141 -11.73 6.21 1.47
N GLU A 142 -11.75 5.09 2.19
CA GLU A 142 -12.47 4.95 3.46
C GLU A 142 -11.91 5.87 4.55
N SER A 143 -10.60 6.06 4.59
CA SER A 143 -9.94 6.99 5.53
C SER A 143 -10.25 8.45 5.18
N LEU A 144 -10.32 8.80 3.89
CA LEU A 144 -10.75 10.14 3.45
C LEU A 144 -12.21 10.39 3.81
N GLN A 145 -13.11 9.43 3.58
CA GLN A 145 -14.52 9.52 3.95
C GLN A 145 -14.69 9.68 5.47
N TRP A 146 -13.97 8.87 6.25
CA TRP A 146 -13.97 9.00 7.71
C TRP A 146 -13.45 10.37 8.16
N LEU A 147 -12.35 10.86 7.59
CA LEU A 147 -11.80 12.18 7.91
C LEU A 147 -12.81 13.29 7.58
N GLU A 148 -13.50 13.20 6.45
CA GLU A 148 -14.55 14.14 6.07
C GLU A 148 -15.66 14.19 7.12
N GLU A 149 -16.15 13.05 7.59
CA GLU A 149 -17.19 12.96 8.62
C GLU A 149 -16.70 13.53 9.97
N VAL A 150 -15.46 13.24 10.37
CA VAL A 150 -14.86 13.81 11.59
C VAL A 150 -14.78 15.34 11.48
N LEU A 151 -14.34 15.85 10.35
CA LEU A 151 -14.20 17.29 10.12
C LEU A 151 -15.56 18.00 10.05
N LYS A 152 -16.59 17.40 9.45
CA LYS A 152 -17.98 17.94 9.46
C LYS A 152 -18.52 18.12 10.87
N GLN A 153 -18.18 17.20 11.79
CA GLN A 153 -18.58 17.27 13.21
C GLN A 153 -17.70 18.18 14.05
N THR A 154 -16.56 18.64 13.52
CA THR A 154 -15.60 19.48 14.23
C THR A 154 -15.85 20.95 13.92
N SER A 155 -16.05 21.77 14.97
CA SER A 155 -16.18 23.21 14.81
C SER A 155 -14.96 23.80 14.09
N THR A 156 -15.17 24.70 13.15
CA THR A 156 -14.08 25.39 12.43
C THR A 156 -13.20 26.25 13.34
N ALA A 157 -13.67 26.55 14.56
CA ALA A 157 -12.90 27.25 15.59
C ALA A 157 -12.06 26.30 16.45
N GLN A 158 -12.43 25.02 16.53
CA GLN A 158 -11.72 24.03 17.35
C GLN A 158 -10.33 23.79 16.79
N GLU A 159 -9.33 23.83 17.66
CA GLU A 159 -7.95 23.50 17.26
C GLU A 159 -7.80 22.03 16.96
N ILE A 160 -7.07 21.72 15.88
CA ILE A 160 -6.77 20.36 15.43
C ILE A 160 -5.25 20.17 15.43
N ILE A 161 -4.79 19.04 15.94
CA ILE A 161 -3.46 18.48 15.70
C ILE A 161 -3.66 17.18 14.90
N PHE A 162 -2.97 17.09 13.77
CA PHE A 162 -3.12 15.99 12.84
C PHE A 162 -1.87 15.11 12.85
N TYR A 163 -2.06 13.79 12.76
CA TYR A 163 -1.01 12.78 12.80
C TYR A 163 -1.12 11.87 11.60
N ILE A 164 0.01 11.61 10.97
CA ILE A 164 0.13 10.72 9.82
C ILE A 164 1.58 10.21 9.78
N HIS A 165 1.83 9.05 9.19
CA HIS A 165 3.19 8.53 9.16
C HIS A 165 4.04 9.20 8.08
N HIS A 166 3.58 9.20 6.83
CA HIS A 166 4.34 9.77 5.71
C HIS A 166 4.22 11.29 5.64
N PRO A 167 5.23 11.99 5.09
CA PRO A 167 5.12 13.40 4.71
C PRO A 167 3.96 13.65 3.76
N LEU A 168 3.16 14.71 4.03
CA LEU A 168 2.06 15.12 3.16
C LEU A 168 2.57 15.95 1.97
N ASP A 169 3.40 15.31 1.15
CA ASP A 169 3.97 15.83 -0.09
C ASP A 169 4.03 14.69 -1.14
N GLY A 170 4.98 14.69 -2.04
CA GLY A 170 5.12 13.66 -3.08
C GLY A 170 5.33 12.22 -2.59
N ASP A 171 5.56 11.98 -1.30
CA ASP A 171 5.61 10.64 -0.72
C ASP A 171 4.23 10.02 -0.58
N VAL A 172 3.18 10.83 -0.39
CA VAL A 172 1.78 10.42 -0.44
C VAL A 172 1.17 10.90 -1.76
N ASP A 173 0.73 10.00 -2.61
CA ASP A 173 0.31 10.35 -3.98
C ASP A 173 -0.96 11.22 -4.03
N ASN A 174 -1.88 11.07 -3.07
CA ASN A 174 -3.10 11.88 -2.92
C ASN A 174 -3.06 12.85 -1.71
N TRP A 175 -1.87 13.29 -1.29
CA TRP A 175 -1.67 14.16 -0.11
C TRP A 175 -2.54 15.43 -0.11
N PHE A 176 -2.79 16.01 -1.28
CA PHE A 176 -3.55 17.26 -1.41
C PHE A 176 -5.03 17.09 -1.07
N GLU A 177 -5.60 15.89 -1.14
CA GLU A 177 -6.98 15.65 -0.70
C GLU A 177 -7.11 15.90 0.80
N VAL A 178 -6.17 15.39 1.60
CA VAL A 178 -6.11 15.65 3.05
C VAL A 178 -5.89 17.13 3.35
N THR A 179 -4.89 17.78 2.73
CA THR A 179 -4.61 19.19 2.99
C THR A 179 -5.76 20.11 2.56
N ASN A 180 -6.46 19.77 1.46
CA ASN A 180 -7.64 20.50 1.01
C ASN A 180 -8.83 20.35 1.98
N MET A 181 -9.04 19.17 2.56
CA MET A 181 -10.04 18.95 3.62
C MET A 181 -9.71 19.78 4.88
N LEU A 182 -8.45 19.78 5.30
CA LEU A 182 -7.98 20.52 6.47
C LEU A 182 -8.05 22.05 6.29
N ALA A 183 -8.06 22.55 5.06
CA ALA A 183 -8.03 24.00 4.75
C ALA A 183 -9.19 24.81 5.34
N GLY A 184 -10.35 24.18 5.58
CA GLY A 184 -11.51 24.82 6.22
C GLY A 184 -11.43 24.89 7.75
N HIS A 185 -10.43 24.26 8.39
CA HIS A 185 -10.37 24.03 9.82
C HIS A 185 -9.18 24.72 10.50
N ASN A 186 -9.17 24.77 11.84
CA ASN A 186 -8.14 25.42 12.63
C ASN A 186 -7.00 24.44 12.98
N VAL A 187 -6.33 23.91 11.94
CA VAL A 187 -5.23 22.97 12.10
C VAL A 187 -3.97 23.71 12.58
N LYS A 188 -3.40 23.29 13.69
CA LYS A 188 -2.23 23.90 14.32
C LYS A 188 -0.91 23.27 13.90
N ALA A 189 -0.89 21.95 13.79
CA ALA A 189 0.31 21.22 13.43
C ALA A 189 -0.03 19.87 12.79
N ILE A 190 0.92 19.35 11.99
CA ILE A 190 0.96 17.99 11.49
C ILE A 190 2.22 17.31 12.03
N PHE A 191 2.06 16.13 12.63
CA PHE A 191 3.16 15.32 13.13
C PHE A 191 3.32 14.07 12.27
N ILE A 192 4.55 13.79 11.83
CA ILE A 192 4.88 12.68 10.94
C ILE A 192 6.10 11.89 11.45
N GLY A 193 6.21 10.63 11.02
CA GLY A 193 7.39 9.77 11.20
C GLY A 193 8.21 9.65 9.92
N HIS A 194 8.54 8.40 9.58
CA HIS A 194 9.12 7.94 8.31
C HIS A 194 10.59 8.31 8.04
N GLY A 195 11.03 9.48 8.43
CA GLY A 195 12.37 9.97 8.07
C GLY A 195 13.39 9.89 9.21
N HIS A 196 13.06 9.34 10.37
CA HIS A 196 13.92 9.09 11.54
C HIS A 196 14.70 10.33 12.07
N ALA A 197 14.23 11.54 11.75
CA ALA A 197 14.97 12.75 12.07
C ALA A 197 14.07 13.86 12.61
N ASN A 198 14.52 14.55 13.66
CA ASN A 198 13.87 15.76 14.14
C ASN A 198 14.00 16.88 13.12
N LYS A 199 12.89 17.25 12.46
CA LYS A 199 12.86 18.26 11.40
C LYS A 199 11.56 19.05 11.39
N LEU A 200 11.66 20.38 11.32
CA LEU A 200 10.49 21.22 11.08
C LEU A 200 10.18 21.28 9.59
N MET A 201 8.90 21.20 9.25
CA MET A 201 8.39 21.15 7.89
C MET A 201 7.14 22.04 7.74
N ASN A 202 6.62 22.10 6.52
CA ASN A 202 5.35 22.81 6.23
C ASN A 202 4.65 22.09 5.07
N PHE A 203 3.37 21.77 5.24
CA PHE A 203 2.55 21.16 4.21
C PHE A 203 1.38 22.07 3.86
N ALA A 204 1.37 22.61 2.65
CA ALA A 204 0.33 23.49 2.14
C ALA A 204 0.03 24.70 3.08
N GLY A 205 1.01 25.20 3.83
CA GLY A 205 0.85 26.28 4.79
C GLY A 205 0.61 25.84 6.23
N ILE A 206 0.46 24.55 6.50
CA ILE A 206 0.32 23.99 7.87
C ILE A 206 1.71 23.67 8.42
N PRO A 207 2.12 24.25 9.57
CA PRO A 207 3.35 23.86 10.24
C PRO A 207 3.38 22.37 10.57
N ALA A 208 4.52 21.73 10.37
CA ALA A 208 4.66 20.31 10.60
C ALA A 208 6.00 19.97 11.27
N ALA A 209 6.06 18.82 11.88
CA ALA A 209 7.26 18.26 12.47
C ALA A 209 7.39 16.78 12.12
N MET A 210 8.58 16.37 11.73
CA MET A 210 9.02 14.98 11.63
C MET A 210 9.74 14.61 12.93
N GLY A 211 9.46 13.42 13.48
CA GLY A 211 10.07 12.92 14.69
C GLY A 211 11.29 12.05 14.42
N ARG A 212 12.17 11.99 15.40
CA ARG A 212 13.23 10.99 15.44
C ARG A 212 12.64 9.60 15.66
N SER A 213 13.32 8.56 15.17
CA SER A 213 13.03 7.17 15.55
C SER A 213 13.19 6.95 17.07
N THR A 214 12.44 6.00 17.59
CA THR A 214 12.56 5.55 18.99
C THR A 214 13.88 4.82 19.25
N LEU A 215 14.51 4.26 18.20
CA LEU A 215 15.71 3.45 18.25
C LEU A 215 16.97 4.19 18.71
N THR A 216 17.97 3.40 19.13
CA THR A 216 19.29 3.86 19.58
C THR A 216 20.21 4.38 18.47
N ASP A 217 19.70 4.86 17.33
CA ASP A 217 20.50 5.38 16.20
C ASP A 217 21.55 6.42 16.59
N SER A 218 21.32 7.15 17.68
CA SER A 218 22.19 8.19 18.18
C SER A 218 22.75 7.92 19.58
N LYS A 219 22.98 6.67 19.94
CA LYS A 219 23.48 6.16 21.23
C LYS A 219 22.46 6.04 22.36
N PHE A 220 21.26 6.59 22.22
CA PHE A 220 20.23 6.52 23.26
C PHE A 220 18.85 6.38 22.61
N PRO A 221 18.00 5.44 23.08
CA PRO A 221 16.60 5.41 22.71
C PRO A 221 15.92 6.69 23.19
N GLY A 222 14.86 7.10 22.50
CA GLY A 222 14.22 8.35 22.89
C GLY A 222 12.91 8.63 22.16
N TYR A 223 12.35 9.78 22.48
CA TYR A 223 11.07 10.25 21.95
C TYR A 223 11.02 11.77 21.92
N THR A 224 9.96 12.36 21.38
CA THR A 224 9.69 13.79 21.48
C THR A 224 8.67 14.05 22.59
N LEU A 225 9.02 14.89 23.57
CA LEU A 225 8.06 15.49 24.48
C LEU A 225 7.47 16.73 23.81
N VAL A 226 6.18 16.69 23.56
CA VAL A 226 5.42 17.81 23.00
C VAL A 226 4.79 18.61 24.14
N ASN A 227 5.16 19.88 24.24
CA ASN A 227 4.59 20.81 25.18
C ASN A 227 3.66 21.78 24.44
N LEU A 228 2.37 21.60 24.63
CA LEU A 228 1.34 22.45 24.04
C LEU A 228 1.09 23.66 24.92
N MET A 229 1.58 24.83 24.53
CA MET A 229 1.42 26.09 25.22
C MET A 229 0.34 26.95 24.54
N THR A 230 -0.03 28.06 25.15
CA THR A 230 -1.08 28.96 24.63
C THR A 230 -0.73 29.55 23.27
N ASP A 231 0.54 29.84 22.99
CA ASP A 231 1.02 30.56 21.81
C ASP A 231 1.90 29.70 20.87
N SER A 232 2.39 28.58 21.36
CA SER A 232 3.36 27.74 20.67
C SER A 232 3.22 26.26 21.03
N ILE A 233 3.75 25.40 20.18
CA ILE A 233 3.96 23.98 20.43
C ILE A 233 5.46 23.77 20.47
N LYS A 234 6.02 23.50 21.65
CA LYS A 234 7.44 23.25 21.82
C LYS A 234 7.75 21.77 21.77
N LEU A 235 8.81 21.42 21.09
CA LEU A 235 9.24 20.06 20.82
C LEU A 235 10.59 19.81 21.47
N PHE A 236 10.62 18.89 22.44
CA PHE A 236 11.84 18.55 23.16
C PHE A 236 12.25 17.11 22.82
N GLU A 237 13.48 16.92 22.40
CA GLU A 237 14.07 15.59 22.31
C GLU A 237 14.34 15.07 23.71
N VAL A 238 13.78 13.92 24.03
CA VAL A 238 14.08 13.17 25.24
C VAL A 238 14.89 11.95 24.86
N LYS A 239 16.14 11.93 25.28
CA LYS A 239 16.95 10.72 25.34
C LYS A 239 16.75 10.11 26.72
N VAL A 240 16.46 8.82 26.80
CA VAL A 240 16.17 8.15 28.07
C VAL A 240 17.27 8.47 29.10
N ASP A 241 16.85 8.75 30.33
CA ASP A 241 17.67 9.20 31.45
C ASP A 241 18.45 10.52 31.24
N ASN A 242 18.09 11.34 30.24
CA ASN A 242 18.69 12.64 29.98
C ASN A 242 17.67 13.78 30.13
N ILE A 243 18.19 15.00 30.27
CA ILE A 243 17.36 16.21 30.34
C ILE A 243 16.79 16.51 28.92
N PRO A 244 15.45 16.75 28.80
CA PRO A 244 14.84 17.11 27.53
C PRO A 244 15.48 18.35 26.91
N GLN A 245 15.80 18.28 25.61
CA GLN A 245 16.43 19.37 24.88
C GLN A 245 15.48 19.93 23.82
N LEU A 246 15.22 21.24 23.85
CA LEU A 246 14.39 21.91 22.87
C LEU A 246 15.05 21.82 21.48
N TRP A 247 14.34 21.22 20.50
CA TRP A 247 14.82 21.13 19.13
C TRP A 247 13.91 21.85 18.12
N GLY A 248 12.65 22.15 18.49
CA GLY A 248 11.71 22.79 17.58
C GLY A 248 10.61 23.55 18.31
N SER A 249 9.99 24.49 17.59
CA SER A 249 8.81 25.22 18.05
C SER A 249 7.92 25.55 16.87
N LEU A 250 6.61 25.24 16.98
CA LEU A 250 5.60 25.56 15.98
C LEU A 250 4.67 26.67 16.54
N PRO A 251 4.20 27.62 15.70
CA PRO A 251 3.26 28.65 16.12
C PRO A 251 1.88 28.04 16.37
N ARG A 252 1.17 28.47 17.43
CA ARG A 252 -0.18 28.02 17.76
C ARG A 252 -1.20 29.13 17.79
N LYS A 253 -0.81 30.35 18.16
CA LYS A 253 -1.72 31.47 18.43
C LYS A 253 -2.55 31.85 17.19
N MET A 254 -1.94 31.86 16.01
CA MET A 254 -2.61 32.24 14.77
C MET A 254 -3.23 31.01 14.07
N ARG A 255 -4.31 31.24 13.34
CA ARG A 255 -4.85 30.24 12.42
C ARG A 255 -3.98 30.20 11.16
N ASN A 256 -3.56 29.00 10.77
CA ASN A 256 -2.79 28.81 9.55
C ASN A 256 -3.66 29.02 8.31
N GLN A 257 -3.09 29.61 7.27
CA GLN A 257 -3.72 29.71 5.96
C GLN A 257 -3.25 28.50 5.14
N VAL A 258 -4.19 27.60 4.86
CA VAL A 258 -3.90 26.40 4.07
C VAL A 258 -4.11 26.72 2.59
N THR A 259 -3.11 26.46 1.78
CA THR A 259 -3.19 26.60 0.31
C THR A 259 -3.85 25.36 -0.28
N LYS A 260 -4.99 25.55 -0.93
CA LYS A 260 -5.66 24.48 -1.68
C LYS A 260 -4.95 24.19 -3.00
N VAL A 261 -4.84 22.92 -3.32
CA VAL A 261 -4.32 22.48 -4.61
C VAL A 261 -5.47 22.35 -5.60
N ASP A 262 -5.31 23.01 -6.75
CA ASP A 262 -6.24 22.88 -7.89
C ASP A 262 -5.86 21.65 -8.73
N SER A 263 -6.61 20.57 -8.54
CA SER A 263 -6.43 19.35 -9.32
C SER A 263 -7.03 19.41 -10.74
N SER A 264 -7.72 20.49 -11.09
CA SER A 264 -8.32 20.64 -12.42
C SER A 264 -7.28 20.75 -13.55
N GLN A 265 -6.03 21.08 -13.21
CA GLN A 265 -4.90 21.16 -14.15
C GLN A 265 -4.26 19.80 -14.47
N PHE A 266 -4.63 18.74 -13.75
CA PHE A 266 -4.12 17.41 -14.04
C PHE A 266 -4.62 16.94 -15.41
N ILE A 267 -3.75 16.16 -16.08
CA ILE A 267 -3.95 15.79 -17.48
C ILE A 267 -5.27 15.07 -17.67
N LYS A 268 -5.96 15.51 -18.70
CA LYS A 268 -7.18 14.91 -19.21
C LYS A 268 -6.82 13.87 -20.28
N TYR A 269 -7.76 13.42 -21.03
CA TYR A 269 -7.59 12.37 -22.02
C TYR A 269 -6.87 12.89 -23.27
N SER A 270 -6.01 12.05 -23.85
CA SER A 270 -5.43 12.32 -25.16
C SER A 270 -6.44 11.99 -26.28
N ASN A 271 -6.19 12.53 -27.48
CA ASN A 271 -6.98 12.19 -28.68
C ASN A 271 -6.72 10.76 -29.22
N LYS A 272 -5.82 10.01 -28.58
CA LYS A 272 -5.51 8.62 -28.93
C LYS A 272 -6.41 7.61 -28.24
N VAL A 273 -7.35 8.02 -27.42
CA VAL A 273 -8.26 7.14 -26.70
C VAL A 273 -9.70 7.56 -26.87
N GLU A 274 -10.54 6.56 -27.04
CA GLU A 274 -11.99 6.63 -26.95
C GLU A 274 -12.40 5.99 -25.62
N MET A 275 -13.00 6.78 -24.71
CA MET A 275 -13.52 6.29 -23.44
C MET A 275 -14.85 5.59 -23.68
N LEU A 276 -14.91 4.29 -23.45
CA LEU A 276 -16.14 3.51 -23.60
C LEU A 276 -17.04 3.69 -22.39
N TRP A 277 -16.47 3.54 -21.18
CA TRP A 277 -17.15 3.85 -19.92
C TRP A 277 -16.15 3.99 -18.77
N GLN A 278 -16.62 4.62 -17.69
CA GLN A 278 -15.88 4.72 -16.43
C GLN A 278 -16.81 4.54 -15.23
N LYS A 279 -16.24 4.02 -14.13
CA LYS A 279 -16.91 3.93 -12.84
C LYS A 279 -15.97 4.39 -11.74
N ASP A 280 -16.53 5.07 -10.75
CA ASP A 280 -15.87 5.41 -9.50
C ASP A 280 -16.68 4.76 -8.38
N LEU A 281 -16.16 3.68 -7.81
CA LEU A 281 -16.88 2.85 -6.84
C LEU A 281 -16.76 3.38 -5.41
N LYS A 282 -15.93 4.43 -5.21
CA LYS A 282 -15.76 5.10 -3.90
C LYS A 282 -15.30 4.16 -2.78
N LYS A 283 -14.44 3.25 -3.14
CA LYS A 283 -13.85 2.23 -2.26
C LYS A 283 -12.35 2.13 -2.54
N SER A 284 -11.63 1.35 -1.76
CA SER A 284 -10.23 1.02 -2.04
C SER A 284 -10.10 -0.40 -2.60
N SER A 285 -9.19 -0.58 -3.57
CA SER A 285 -8.85 -1.88 -4.13
C SER A 285 -7.35 -2.00 -4.36
N SER A 286 -6.82 -3.18 -4.08
CA SER A 286 -5.44 -3.55 -4.44
C SER A 286 -5.39 -4.68 -5.47
N THR A 287 -6.55 -5.19 -5.91
CA THR A 287 -6.64 -6.35 -6.81
C THR A 287 -6.68 -5.93 -8.26
N SER A 288 -6.02 -6.72 -9.13
CA SER A 288 -6.13 -6.53 -10.57
C SER A 288 -7.48 -7.00 -11.09
N LEU A 289 -8.00 -6.30 -12.09
CA LEU A 289 -9.19 -6.73 -12.83
C LEU A 289 -8.97 -8.11 -13.48
N LEU A 290 -10.05 -8.88 -13.56
CA LEU A 290 -10.11 -10.08 -14.42
C LEU A 290 -10.99 -9.76 -15.63
N VAL A 291 -10.58 -10.25 -16.79
CA VAL A 291 -11.36 -10.16 -18.02
C VAL A 291 -11.51 -11.56 -18.59
N GLU A 292 -12.74 -12.02 -18.73
CA GLU A 292 -13.04 -13.31 -19.36
C GLU A 292 -14.44 -13.29 -20.00
N ASN A 293 -14.58 -13.86 -21.20
CA ASN A 293 -15.86 -14.04 -21.90
C ASN A 293 -16.71 -12.76 -21.96
N ASP A 294 -16.11 -11.64 -22.39
CA ASP A 294 -16.76 -10.33 -22.50
C ASP A 294 -17.30 -9.78 -21.17
N ARG A 295 -16.74 -10.22 -20.04
CA ARG A 295 -17.05 -9.74 -18.70
C ARG A 295 -15.81 -9.21 -18.01
N ILE A 296 -16.02 -8.22 -17.15
CA ILE A 296 -15.00 -7.62 -16.32
C ILE A 296 -15.39 -7.89 -14.87
N PHE A 297 -14.50 -8.55 -14.15
CA PHE A 297 -14.67 -8.86 -12.74
C PHE A 297 -13.72 -7.99 -11.92
N HIS A 298 -14.24 -7.49 -10.82
CA HIS A 298 -13.53 -6.64 -9.90
C HIS A 298 -13.80 -7.08 -8.47
N SER A 299 -12.80 -7.01 -7.60
CA SER A 299 -12.94 -7.25 -6.16
C SER A 299 -12.41 -6.06 -5.37
N SER A 300 -13.17 -5.60 -4.38
CA SER A 300 -12.74 -4.60 -3.40
C SER A 300 -12.07 -5.25 -2.19
N ILE A 301 -11.34 -4.45 -1.43
CA ILE A 301 -10.67 -4.92 -0.20
C ILE A 301 -11.68 -5.48 0.81
N ASP A 302 -12.87 -4.89 0.92
CA ASP A 302 -13.94 -5.34 1.83
C ASP A 302 -14.70 -6.60 1.34
N GLY A 303 -14.18 -7.27 0.30
CA GLY A 303 -14.68 -8.56 -0.18
C GLY A 303 -15.89 -8.49 -1.09
N VAL A 304 -16.16 -7.33 -1.66
CA VAL A 304 -17.23 -7.21 -2.66
C VAL A 304 -16.70 -7.57 -4.04
N LEU A 305 -17.23 -8.66 -4.61
CA LEU A 305 -17.03 -9.02 -6.02
C LEU A 305 -18.13 -8.41 -6.88
N SER A 306 -17.74 -7.86 -8.02
CA SER A 306 -18.67 -7.26 -9.00
C SER A 306 -18.34 -7.77 -10.40
N CYS A 307 -19.36 -8.03 -11.20
CA CYS A 307 -19.24 -8.43 -12.60
C CYS A 307 -19.95 -7.40 -13.49
N TYR A 308 -19.25 -6.93 -14.51
CA TYR A 308 -19.76 -5.97 -15.49
C TYR A 308 -19.69 -6.56 -16.90
N ASP A 309 -20.63 -6.18 -17.78
CA ASP A 309 -20.49 -6.40 -19.20
C ASP A 309 -19.51 -5.37 -19.83
N LEU A 310 -19.17 -5.54 -21.09
CA LEU A 310 -18.27 -4.62 -21.81
C LEU A 310 -18.88 -3.23 -22.02
N LYS A 311 -20.16 -3.03 -21.76
CA LYS A 311 -20.83 -1.72 -21.79
C LYS A 311 -20.85 -1.04 -20.42
N GLY A 312 -20.33 -1.73 -19.39
CA GLY A 312 -20.30 -1.22 -18.02
C GLY A 312 -21.60 -1.44 -17.23
N ASN A 313 -22.54 -2.23 -17.72
CA ASN A 313 -23.72 -2.60 -16.94
C ASN A 313 -23.33 -3.61 -15.88
N LEU A 314 -23.79 -3.40 -14.65
CA LEU A 314 -23.61 -4.36 -13.56
C LEU A 314 -24.48 -5.61 -13.85
N ILE A 315 -23.85 -6.77 -13.93
CA ILE A 315 -24.53 -8.05 -14.12
C ILE A 315 -24.92 -8.61 -12.76
N TRP A 316 -23.93 -8.67 -11.84
CA TRP A 316 -24.16 -9.08 -10.46
C TRP A 316 -23.10 -8.47 -9.51
N LYS A 317 -23.43 -8.49 -8.22
CA LYS A 317 -22.57 -8.08 -7.12
C LYS A 317 -22.77 -9.04 -5.95
N ASN A 318 -21.69 -9.51 -5.35
CA ASN A 318 -21.70 -10.38 -4.19
C ASN A 318 -20.75 -9.85 -3.12
N ASN A 319 -21.18 -9.82 -1.86
CA ASN A 319 -20.33 -9.47 -0.73
C ASN A 319 -19.99 -10.74 0.05
N LEU A 320 -18.73 -11.13 0.02
CA LEU A 320 -18.23 -12.30 0.73
C LEU A 320 -18.04 -12.05 2.24
N ASN A 321 -18.11 -10.78 2.69
CA ASN A 321 -17.81 -10.36 4.07
C ASN A 321 -16.43 -10.87 4.53
N ARG A 322 -15.43 -10.75 3.68
CA ARG A 322 -14.04 -11.16 3.86
C ARG A 322 -13.10 -10.10 3.33
N THR A 323 -11.85 -10.13 3.75
CA THR A 323 -10.82 -9.21 3.24
C THR A 323 -10.09 -9.84 2.05
N ILE A 324 -10.15 -9.19 0.88
CA ILE A 324 -9.53 -9.68 -0.35
C ILE A 324 -8.45 -8.69 -0.82
N PHE A 325 -7.20 -9.13 -0.73
CA PHE A 325 -6.05 -8.41 -1.33
C PHE A 325 -5.48 -9.14 -2.55
N SER A 326 -5.78 -10.43 -2.66
CA SER A 326 -5.30 -11.29 -3.74
C SER A 326 -6.18 -11.15 -4.98
N ARG A 327 -5.56 -11.10 -6.17
CA ARG A 327 -6.31 -11.17 -7.42
C ARG A 327 -6.99 -12.53 -7.51
N PRO A 328 -8.30 -12.61 -7.68
CA PRO A 328 -9.00 -13.87 -7.98
C PRO A 328 -8.53 -14.47 -9.31
N ALA A 329 -8.81 -15.74 -9.54
CA ALA A 329 -8.62 -16.40 -10.83
C ALA A 329 -9.96 -16.95 -11.34
N ILE A 330 -10.09 -17.13 -12.65
CA ILE A 330 -11.32 -17.63 -13.25
C ILE A 330 -11.03 -18.68 -14.33
N ALA A 331 -11.80 -19.76 -14.36
CA ALA A 331 -11.85 -20.72 -15.44
C ALA A 331 -13.18 -21.49 -15.39
N ASP A 332 -13.68 -21.98 -16.53
CA ASP A 332 -14.88 -22.83 -16.64
C ASP A 332 -16.08 -22.32 -15.83
N LYS A 333 -16.31 -21.01 -15.83
CA LYS A 333 -17.38 -20.34 -15.09
C LYS A 333 -17.22 -20.37 -13.56
N ILE A 334 -16.05 -20.74 -13.03
CA ILE A 334 -15.72 -20.73 -11.61
C ILE A 334 -14.69 -19.65 -11.34
N ILE A 335 -15.02 -18.73 -10.43
CA ILE A 335 -14.07 -17.78 -9.86
C ILE A 335 -13.52 -18.39 -8.58
N ALA A 336 -12.20 -18.42 -8.44
CA ALA A 336 -11.52 -18.73 -7.18
C ALA A 336 -11.05 -17.43 -6.53
N ALA A 337 -11.40 -17.20 -5.27
CA ALA A 337 -10.97 -16.06 -4.47
C ALA A 337 -10.29 -16.54 -3.20
N ALA A 338 -9.23 -15.83 -2.79
CA ALA A 338 -8.48 -16.10 -1.56
C ALA A 338 -8.59 -14.91 -0.62
N THR A 339 -8.69 -15.17 0.69
CA THR A 339 -8.94 -14.16 1.71
C THR A 339 -7.84 -14.11 2.76
N ILE A 340 -7.75 -13.00 3.45
CA ILE A 340 -6.82 -12.82 4.58
C ILE A 340 -7.22 -13.66 5.79
N GLU A 341 -8.50 -13.93 5.94
CA GLU A 341 -9.01 -14.82 6.99
C GLU A 341 -8.64 -16.30 6.73
N GLY A 342 -8.08 -16.60 5.56
CA GLY A 342 -7.60 -17.93 5.19
C GLY A 342 -8.62 -18.80 4.47
N ASP A 343 -9.66 -18.20 3.90
CA ASP A 343 -10.65 -18.92 3.11
C ASP A 343 -10.25 -18.95 1.63
N LEU A 344 -10.28 -20.13 1.02
CA LEU A 344 -10.32 -20.33 -0.42
C LEU A 344 -11.76 -20.57 -0.83
N ILE A 345 -12.31 -19.67 -1.66
CA ILE A 345 -13.73 -19.64 -2.01
C ILE A 345 -13.88 -19.84 -3.51
N THR A 346 -14.74 -20.76 -3.92
CA THR A 346 -15.16 -20.90 -5.33
C THR A 346 -16.58 -20.36 -5.52
N ILE A 347 -16.77 -19.63 -6.63
CA ILE A 347 -17.99 -18.84 -6.90
C ILE A 347 -18.38 -19.05 -8.36
N ASN A 348 -19.67 -19.24 -8.62
CA ASN A 348 -20.18 -19.28 -9.98
C ASN A 348 -20.11 -17.89 -10.62
N SER A 349 -19.38 -17.76 -11.72
CA SER A 349 -19.17 -16.48 -12.39
C SER A 349 -20.39 -15.94 -13.13
N GLU A 350 -21.43 -16.75 -13.34
CA GLU A 350 -22.63 -16.33 -14.06
C GLU A 350 -23.68 -15.72 -13.12
N ASN A 351 -23.82 -16.26 -11.89
CA ASN A 351 -24.88 -15.86 -10.95
C ASN A 351 -24.37 -15.43 -9.56
N SER A 352 -23.03 -15.42 -9.36
CA SER A 352 -22.35 -15.06 -8.09
C SER A 352 -22.57 -16.00 -6.90
N GLU A 353 -23.23 -17.13 -7.07
CA GLU A 353 -23.42 -18.08 -5.96
C GLU A 353 -22.10 -18.67 -5.50
N THR A 354 -21.89 -18.72 -4.19
CA THR A 354 -20.76 -19.43 -3.59
C THR A 354 -20.97 -20.93 -3.78
N ILE A 355 -20.00 -21.60 -4.42
CA ILE A 355 -20.04 -23.04 -4.65
C ILE A 355 -19.48 -23.76 -3.43
N GLN A 356 -18.27 -23.37 -3.00
CA GLN A 356 -17.58 -23.97 -1.85
C GLN A 356 -16.73 -22.94 -1.13
N THR A 357 -16.45 -23.21 0.15
CA THR A 357 -15.49 -22.47 0.98
C THR A 357 -14.63 -23.45 1.74
N LEU A 358 -13.31 -23.31 1.64
CA LEU A 358 -12.32 -24.10 2.37
C LEU A 358 -11.47 -23.19 3.25
N GLY A 359 -11.51 -23.37 4.57
CA GLY A 359 -10.69 -22.64 5.53
C GLY A 359 -9.30 -23.28 5.71
N LEU A 360 -8.23 -22.50 5.57
CA LEU A 360 -6.83 -22.97 5.67
C LEU A 360 -6.11 -22.46 6.92
N ASN A 361 -6.78 -21.69 7.77
CA ASN A 361 -6.29 -21.17 9.05
C ASN A 361 -4.99 -20.32 8.96
N GLU A 362 -4.71 -19.77 7.79
CA GLU A 362 -3.62 -18.82 7.56
C GLU A 362 -3.97 -17.88 6.40
N ALA A 363 -3.47 -16.65 6.43
CA ALA A 363 -3.77 -15.66 5.39
C ALA A 363 -3.26 -16.14 4.02
N LEU A 364 -4.13 -16.08 3.02
CA LEU A 364 -3.81 -16.41 1.63
C LEU A 364 -3.44 -15.11 0.90
N THR A 365 -2.18 -14.97 0.53
CA THR A 365 -1.58 -13.68 0.18
C THR A 365 -1.16 -13.56 -1.28
N SER A 366 -0.86 -14.69 -1.98
CA SER A 366 -0.50 -14.61 -3.39
C SER A 366 -1.72 -14.36 -4.28
N GLN A 367 -1.48 -13.79 -5.45
CA GLN A 367 -2.46 -13.81 -6.53
C GLN A 367 -2.69 -15.26 -6.97
N LEU A 368 -3.94 -15.60 -7.31
CA LEU A 368 -4.29 -16.97 -7.67
C LEU A 368 -3.99 -17.25 -9.15
N VAL A 369 -3.62 -18.50 -9.41
CA VAL A 369 -3.47 -19.05 -10.76
C VAL A 369 -4.32 -20.30 -10.88
N ILE A 370 -5.07 -20.44 -11.97
CA ILE A 370 -5.71 -21.68 -12.37
C ILE A 370 -4.90 -22.28 -13.53
N THR A 371 -4.55 -23.54 -13.41
CA THR A 371 -3.76 -24.26 -14.42
C THR A 371 -4.23 -25.71 -14.57
N GLU A 372 -3.91 -26.32 -15.71
CA GLU A 372 -4.15 -27.75 -15.92
C GLU A 372 -3.06 -28.59 -15.23
N THR A 373 -3.48 -29.65 -14.54
CA THR A 373 -2.62 -30.63 -13.90
C THR A 373 -3.30 -32.01 -13.92
N PHE A 374 -2.74 -32.98 -13.20
CA PHE A 374 -3.33 -34.31 -13.03
C PHE A 374 -3.72 -34.52 -11.56
N TYR A 375 -4.89 -35.06 -11.34
CA TYR A 375 -5.38 -35.53 -10.05
C TYR A 375 -6.01 -36.92 -10.21
N ASN A 376 -5.52 -37.91 -9.46
CA ASN A 376 -5.93 -39.32 -9.61
C ASN A 376 -5.88 -39.81 -11.07
N ASP A 377 -4.79 -39.48 -11.78
CA ASP A 377 -4.55 -39.80 -13.20
C ASP A 377 -5.55 -39.15 -14.18
N VAL A 378 -6.41 -38.27 -13.70
CA VAL A 378 -7.35 -37.50 -14.50
C VAL A 378 -6.81 -36.09 -14.73
N LYS A 379 -6.80 -35.62 -15.98
CA LYS A 379 -6.48 -34.22 -16.30
C LYS A 379 -7.57 -33.32 -15.77
N THR A 380 -7.20 -32.38 -14.91
CA THR A 380 -8.13 -31.45 -14.25
C THR A 380 -7.55 -30.03 -14.21
N LYS A 381 -8.37 -29.06 -13.82
CA LYS A 381 -7.92 -27.71 -13.47
C LYS A 381 -7.67 -27.62 -11.97
N ALA A 382 -6.60 -26.95 -11.60
CA ALA A 382 -6.21 -26.74 -10.23
C ALA A 382 -5.96 -25.27 -9.93
N ILE A 383 -6.29 -24.88 -8.70
CA ILE A 383 -6.04 -23.56 -8.12
C ILE A 383 -4.72 -23.62 -7.37
N ILE A 384 -3.80 -22.70 -7.68
CA ILE A 384 -2.54 -22.51 -6.96
C ILE A 384 -2.62 -21.22 -6.19
N VAL A 385 -2.32 -21.28 -4.89
CA VAL A 385 -2.32 -20.15 -3.98
C VAL A 385 -1.18 -20.24 -2.96
N GLY A 386 -0.51 -19.13 -2.71
CA GLY A 386 0.52 -18.98 -1.68
C GLY A 386 -0.01 -18.24 -0.46
N SER A 387 0.58 -18.52 0.68
CA SER A 387 0.18 -17.99 1.98
C SER A 387 1.19 -17.02 2.61
N SER A 388 0.80 -16.42 3.71
CA SER A 388 1.65 -15.56 4.54
C SER A 388 2.80 -16.30 5.21
N SER A 389 2.66 -17.59 5.46
CA SER A 389 3.72 -18.43 6.04
C SER A 389 4.75 -18.94 5.01
N GLY A 390 4.47 -18.78 3.71
CA GLY A 390 5.30 -19.29 2.60
C GLY A 390 4.84 -20.63 2.04
N LYS A 391 3.76 -21.20 2.54
CA LYS A 391 3.20 -22.42 1.96
C LYS A 391 2.54 -22.11 0.62
N VAL A 392 2.67 -23.06 -0.29
CA VAL A 392 1.98 -23.07 -1.58
C VAL A 392 1.05 -24.26 -1.64
N TYR A 393 -0.19 -24.03 -1.97
CA TYR A 393 -1.22 -25.05 -2.08
C TYR A 393 -1.68 -25.20 -3.51
N CYS A 394 -1.98 -26.42 -3.90
CA CYS A 394 -2.62 -26.78 -5.17
C CYS A 394 -3.87 -27.60 -4.88
N TYR A 395 -5.03 -27.04 -5.20
CA TYR A 395 -6.33 -27.67 -4.98
C TYR A 395 -7.00 -27.99 -6.31
N GLU A 396 -7.68 -29.16 -6.41
CA GLU A 396 -8.57 -29.44 -7.52
C GLU A 396 -9.72 -28.41 -7.53
N MET A 397 -9.99 -27.81 -8.70
CA MET A 397 -10.84 -26.61 -8.77
C MET A 397 -12.31 -26.86 -8.42
N ASN A 398 -12.87 -28.04 -8.75
CA ASN A 398 -14.29 -28.33 -8.56
C ASN A 398 -14.59 -28.91 -7.15
N SER A 399 -13.67 -29.68 -6.58
CA SER A 399 -13.87 -30.36 -5.30
C SER A 399 -13.20 -29.65 -4.12
N LEU A 400 -12.22 -28.77 -4.38
CA LEU A 400 -11.28 -28.22 -3.41
C LEU A 400 -10.54 -29.31 -2.61
N GLU A 401 -10.34 -30.49 -3.24
CA GLU A 401 -9.45 -31.50 -2.68
C GLU A 401 -7.99 -31.13 -2.89
N LEU A 402 -7.16 -31.36 -1.88
CA LEU A 402 -5.73 -31.05 -1.93
C LEU A 402 -5.03 -32.00 -2.90
N ILE A 403 -4.37 -31.47 -3.94
CA ILE A 403 -3.51 -32.22 -4.83
C ILE A 403 -2.12 -32.34 -4.21
N TRP A 404 -1.54 -31.22 -3.82
CA TRP A 404 -0.28 -31.13 -3.11
C TRP A 404 -0.14 -29.82 -2.34
N GLU A 405 0.73 -29.84 -1.33
CA GLU A 405 1.23 -28.63 -0.66
C GLU A 405 2.76 -28.62 -0.67
N ASN A 406 3.34 -27.43 -0.64
CA ASN A 406 4.78 -27.21 -0.52
C ASN A 406 5.08 -26.15 0.54
N ASN A 407 6.07 -26.42 1.40
CA ASN A 407 6.49 -25.57 2.50
C ASN A 407 7.99 -25.21 2.41
N SER A 408 8.53 -25.14 1.20
CA SER A 408 9.96 -24.83 1.00
C SER A 408 10.29 -23.35 1.20
N ALA A 409 9.33 -22.45 1.02
CA ALA A 409 9.47 -21.02 1.29
C ALA A 409 9.10 -20.72 2.76
N GLU A 410 9.74 -19.70 3.34
CA GLU A 410 9.71 -19.43 4.79
C GLU A 410 8.96 -18.13 5.14
N ARG A 411 8.43 -17.42 4.15
CA ARG A 411 7.76 -16.14 4.32
C ARG A 411 6.64 -15.92 3.29
N MET A 412 5.95 -14.81 3.46
CA MET A 412 4.83 -14.41 2.62
C MET A 412 5.16 -14.44 1.12
N ILE A 413 4.22 -14.98 0.35
CA ILE A 413 4.20 -14.98 -1.10
C ILE A 413 3.06 -14.03 -1.54
N GLU A 414 3.38 -12.96 -2.29
CA GLU A 414 2.35 -11.96 -2.65
C GLU A 414 2.09 -11.83 -4.15
N THR A 415 3.03 -12.29 -5.00
CA THR A 415 2.89 -12.09 -6.45
C THR A 415 2.04 -13.15 -7.15
N LEU A 416 1.72 -12.88 -8.41
CA LEU A 416 1.15 -13.86 -9.31
C LEU A 416 2.25 -14.87 -9.69
N PRO A 417 2.12 -16.16 -9.38
CA PRO A 417 3.05 -17.17 -9.82
C PRO A 417 3.07 -17.29 -11.36
N LEU A 418 4.26 -17.39 -11.94
CA LEU A 418 4.43 -17.71 -13.35
C LEU A 418 4.29 -19.22 -13.55
N VAL A 419 3.34 -19.64 -14.37
CA VAL A 419 3.21 -21.05 -14.78
C VAL A 419 3.75 -21.20 -16.19
N ILE A 420 4.73 -22.08 -16.35
CA ILE A 420 5.34 -22.39 -17.65
C ILE A 420 5.69 -23.88 -17.70
N ASP A 421 5.22 -24.60 -18.71
CA ASP A 421 5.34 -26.05 -18.84
C ASP A 421 4.88 -26.79 -17.56
N ASP A 422 5.74 -27.62 -16.96
CA ASP A 422 5.50 -28.26 -15.65
C ASP A 422 6.11 -27.49 -14.48
N LYS A 423 6.23 -26.17 -14.56
CA LYS A 423 6.87 -25.36 -13.52
C LYS A 423 5.98 -24.24 -13.03
N ILE A 424 6.08 -23.96 -11.73
CA ILE A 424 5.49 -22.82 -11.04
C ILE A 424 6.62 -22.01 -10.44
N ILE A 425 6.70 -20.72 -10.78
CA ILE A 425 7.79 -19.84 -10.36
C ILE A 425 7.23 -18.62 -9.66
N PHE A 426 7.76 -18.32 -8.47
CA PHE A 426 7.32 -17.17 -7.67
C PHE A 426 8.47 -16.63 -6.82
N GLY A 427 8.39 -15.34 -6.50
CA GLY A 427 9.26 -14.70 -5.50
C GLY A 427 8.66 -14.80 -4.10
N CYS A 428 9.52 -14.77 -3.07
CA CYS A 428 9.11 -14.83 -1.67
C CYS A 428 9.89 -13.80 -0.84
N TRP A 429 9.29 -13.29 0.25
CA TRP A 429 9.92 -12.34 1.17
C TRP A 429 11.07 -12.92 2.01
N ASP A 430 11.43 -14.20 1.81
CA ASP A 430 12.66 -14.84 2.32
C ASP A 430 13.87 -14.65 1.39
N ASN A 431 13.78 -13.80 0.39
CA ASN A 431 14.81 -13.45 -0.60
C ASN A 431 15.05 -14.46 -1.71
N TYR A 432 14.23 -15.49 -1.84
CA TYR A 432 14.38 -16.48 -2.90
C TYR A 432 13.32 -16.37 -3.98
N VAL A 433 13.69 -16.72 -5.19
CA VAL A 433 12.78 -17.16 -6.26
C VAL A 433 12.74 -18.69 -6.18
N TYR A 434 11.55 -19.25 -6.19
CA TYR A 434 11.29 -20.68 -6.14
C TYR A 434 10.77 -21.20 -7.47
N CYS A 435 11.15 -22.41 -7.81
CA CYS A 435 10.57 -23.18 -8.90
C CYS A 435 10.11 -24.52 -8.37
N LEU A 436 8.81 -24.77 -8.47
CA LEU A 436 8.19 -26.03 -8.08
C LEU A 436 7.72 -26.79 -9.31
N SER A 437 7.66 -28.13 -9.22
CA SER A 437 6.91 -28.94 -10.18
C SER A 437 5.42 -28.64 -10.06
N LYS A 438 4.77 -28.30 -11.16
CA LYS A 438 3.33 -28.04 -11.21
C LYS A 438 2.52 -29.29 -10.85
N THR A 439 3.01 -30.46 -11.26
CA THR A 439 2.29 -31.73 -11.08
C THR A 439 2.42 -32.26 -9.65
N THR A 440 3.60 -32.15 -9.01
CA THR A 440 3.87 -32.78 -7.71
C THR A 440 4.08 -31.80 -6.56
N GLY A 441 4.22 -30.49 -6.84
CA GLY A 441 4.59 -29.49 -5.85
C GLY A 441 6.02 -29.57 -5.34
N SER A 442 6.83 -30.54 -5.83
CA SER A 442 8.22 -30.71 -5.34
C SER A 442 9.11 -29.55 -5.77
N LEU A 443 10.02 -29.15 -4.89
CA LEU A 443 11.02 -28.13 -5.19
C LEU A 443 11.98 -28.64 -6.28
N ILE A 444 12.08 -27.89 -7.39
CA ILE A 444 13.04 -28.14 -8.48
C ILE A 444 14.32 -27.36 -8.18
N TRP A 445 14.20 -26.07 -7.95
CA TRP A 445 15.31 -25.20 -7.56
C TRP A 445 14.81 -23.97 -6.79
N LYS A 446 15.72 -23.33 -6.05
CA LYS A 446 15.54 -21.97 -5.54
C LYS A 446 16.78 -21.14 -5.83
N TRP A 447 16.57 -19.86 -6.09
CA TRP A 447 17.60 -18.92 -6.53
C TRP A 447 17.59 -17.65 -5.71
N THR A 448 18.76 -17.13 -5.36
CA THR A 448 18.95 -15.78 -4.79
C THR A 448 20.34 -15.26 -5.10
N GLU A 449 20.47 -13.96 -5.27
CA GLU A 449 21.75 -13.26 -5.39
C GLU A 449 21.92 -12.21 -4.27
N ASN A 450 20.90 -12.03 -3.43
CA ASN A 450 20.93 -11.05 -2.35
C ASN A 450 20.13 -11.56 -1.15
N LYS A 451 20.72 -11.50 0.04
CA LYS A 451 20.09 -11.95 1.29
C LYS A 451 19.51 -10.79 2.12
N ASN A 452 19.57 -9.56 1.65
CA ASN A 452 18.94 -8.43 2.33
C ASN A 452 17.42 -8.48 2.09
N PHE A 453 16.66 -8.55 3.17
CA PHE A 453 15.20 -8.61 3.15
C PHE A 453 14.56 -7.55 2.24
N TYR A 454 15.06 -6.32 2.29
CA TYR A 454 14.53 -5.19 1.48
C TYR A 454 14.77 -5.31 -0.03
N TYR A 455 15.58 -6.27 -0.44
CA TYR A 455 15.88 -6.54 -1.85
C TYR A 455 15.24 -7.84 -2.36
N SER A 456 14.22 -8.31 -1.64
CA SER A 456 13.48 -9.52 -1.98
C SER A 456 12.81 -9.44 -3.35
N PRO A 457 12.73 -10.55 -4.10
CA PRO A 457 12.01 -10.65 -5.37
C PRO A 457 10.48 -10.79 -5.19
N ALA A 458 9.96 -10.75 -3.98
CA ALA A 458 8.58 -11.13 -3.64
C ALA A 458 7.50 -10.33 -4.40
N ALA A 459 7.73 -9.04 -4.68
CA ALA A 459 6.77 -8.20 -5.39
C ALA A 459 7.00 -8.17 -6.92
N CYS A 460 8.03 -8.85 -7.43
CA CYS A 460 8.29 -8.95 -8.86
C CYS A 460 7.33 -9.94 -9.54
N LEU A 461 6.75 -9.55 -10.67
CA LEU A 461 6.03 -10.45 -11.56
C LEU A 461 7.04 -11.07 -12.54
N PRO A 462 7.52 -12.31 -12.34
CA PRO A 462 8.52 -12.90 -13.21
C PRO A 462 7.95 -13.16 -14.60
N VAL A 463 8.79 -13.04 -15.63
CA VAL A 463 8.45 -13.36 -17.03
C VAL A 463 9.49 -14.32 -17.61
N SER A 464 9.16 -15.02 -18.70
CA SER A 464 10.07 -16.03 -19.28
C SER A 464 10.05 -16.05 -20.80
N ASP A 465 11.22 -16.27 -21.39
CA ASP A 465 11.36 -16.57 -22.82
C ASP A 465 11.25 -18.07 -23.16
N GLY A 466 11.05 -18.94 -22.15
CA GLY A 466 11.03 -20.39 -22.28
C GLY A 466 12.39 -21.03 -21.99
N LYS A 467 13.47 -20.26 -21.90
CA LYS A 467 14.81 -20.71 -21.54
C LYS A 467 15.27 -20.12 -20.21
N ASN A 468 14.99 -18.84 -19.99
CA ASN A 468 15.29 -18.12 -18.76
C ASN A 468 14.01 -17.58 -18.14
N VAL A 469 14.05 -17.40 -16.83
CA VAL A 469 13.13 -16.57 -16.06
C VAL A 469 13.80 -15.23 -15.78
N PHE A 470 13.10 -14.13 -16.06
CA PHE A 470 13.61 -12.79 -15.80
C PHE A 470 12.96 -12.23 -14.54
N VAL A 471 13.81 -11.71 -13.65
CA VAL A 471 13.42 -11.16 -12.35
C VAL A 471 14.05 -9.78 -12.19
N SER A 472 13.24 -8.82 -11.74
CA SER A 472 13.66 -7.47 -11.37
C SER A 472 13.57 -7.31 -9.86
N THR A 473 14.67 -6.91 -9.22
CA THR A 473 14.75 -6.81 -7.75
C THR A 473 15.08 -5.40 -7.28
N PRO A 474 14.68 -5.01 -6.04
CA PRO A 474 14.91 -3.68 -5.49
C PRO A 474 16.38 -3.29 -5.31
N ASP A 475 17.33 -4.22 -5.39
CA ASP A 475 18.77 -3.94 -5.49
C ASP A 475 19.19 -3.37 -6.85
N LYS A 476 18.20 -3.08 -7.71
CA LYS A 476 18.33 -2.46 -9.04
C LYS A 476 18.92 -3.38 -10.11
N PHE A 477 18.91 -4.68 -9.88
CA PHE A 477 19.34 -5.65 -10.87
C PHE A 477 18.17 -6.25 -11.65
N ILE A 478 18.44 -6.56 -12.91
CA ILE A 478 17.69 -7.54 -13.70
C ILE A 478 18.53 -8.80 -13.77
N SER A 479 17.91 -9.91 -13.48
CA SER A 479 18.55 -11.23 -13.53
C SER A 479 17.81 -12.14 -14.47
N ALA A 480 18.54 -12.86 -15.34
CA ALA A 480 18.05 -14.00 -16.09
C ALA A 480 18.52 -15.26 -15.40
N VAL A 481 17.59 -16.08 -14.98
CA VAL A 481 17.84 -17.35 -14.30
C VAL A 481 17.46 -18.49 -15.24
N ASP A 482 18.37 -19.44 -15.47
CA ASP A 482 18.09 -20.62 -16.31
C ASP A 482 16.87 -21.37 -15.77
N LEU A 483 15.85 -21.55 -16.62
CA LEU A 483 14.57 -22.14 -16.25
C LEU A 483 14.69 -23.60 -15.77
N SER A 484 15.70 -24.31 -16.23
CA SER A 484 15.90 -25.72 -15.89
C SER A 484 16.81 -25.93 -14.69
N LEU A 485 17.87 -25.12 -14.58
CA LEU A 485 18.95 -25.28 -13.61
C LEU A 485 18.82 -24.38 -12.38
N GLY A 486 18.07 -23.26 -12.47
CA GLY A 486 18.00 -22.26 -11.40
C GLY A 486 19.31 -21.51 -11.18
N THR A 487 20.17 -21.43 -12.20
CA THR A 487 21.45 -20.70 -12.14
C THR A 487 21.38 -19.40 -12.90
N THR A 488 22.16 -18.40 -12.48
CA THR A 488 22.21 -17.10 -13.14
C THR A 488 22.83 -17.21 -14.54
N SER A 489 22.06 -16.95 -15.60
CA SER A 489 22.54 -16.87 -16.97
C SER A 489 23.25 -15.53 -17.24
N TRP A 490 22.64 -14.45 -16.81
CA TRP A 490 23.23 -13.11 -16.79
C TRP A 490 22.55 -12.21 -15.75
N ARG A 491 23.24 -11.16 -15.27
CA ARG A 491 22.74 -10.19 -14.28
C ARG A 491 23.25 -8.82 -14.58
N LYS A 492 22.36 -7.79 -14.62
CA LYS A 492 22.66 -6.41 -15.02
C LYS A 492 22.07 -5.39 -14.04
N LYS A 493 22.85 -4.36 -13.71
CA LYS A 493 22.44 -3.22 -12.86
C LYS A 493 22.15 -1.94 -13.66
N ASP A 494 22.29 -1.98 -14.96
CA ASP A 494 22.34 -0.81 -15.84
C ASP A 494 20.98 -0.08 -15.96
N PHE A 495 19.89 -0.71 -15.54
CA PHE A 495 18.52 -0.23 -15.80
C PHE A 495 17.89 0.51 -14.62
N ASN A 496 18.56 0.60 -13.47
CA ASN A 496 17.99 1.19 -12.26
C ASN A 496 16.55 0.72 -11.98
N SER A 497 16.35 -0.57 -12.12
CA SER A 497 15.04 -1.25 -12.07
C SER A 497 14.52 -1.41 -10.65
N TRP A 498 13.21 -1.66 -10.55
CA TRP A 498 12.55 -1.98 -9.28
C TRP A 498 11.28 -2.80 -9.56
N GLU A 499 11.31 -4.08 -9.36
CA GLU A 499 10.18 -5.02 -9.38
C GLU A 499 9.30 -5.06 -10.66
N SER A 500 9.45 -4.12 -11.62
CA SER A 500 8.64 -4.06 -12.85
C SER A 500 9.42 -4.57 -14.05
N ILE A 501 8.99 -5.70 -14.60
CA ILE A 501 9.57 -6.32 -15.79
C ILE A 501 8.46 -6.87 -16.69
N GLY A 502 8.68 -6.86 -17.99
CA GLY A 502 7.80 -7.45 -18.99
C GLY A 502 8.61 -8.11 -20.09
N ILE A 503 7.95 -8.80 -20.99
CA ILE A 503 8.57 -9.48 -22.12
C ILE A 503 7.76 -9.26 -23.40
N SER A 504 8.43 -9.12 -24.53
CA SER A 504 7.77 -9.02 -25.83
C SER A 504 7.10 -10.35 -26.25
N GLN A 505 6.04 -10.28 -27.06
CA GLN A 505 5.32 -11.46 -27.56
C GLN A 505 6.24 -12.43 -28.32
N ASP A 506 7.24 -11.92 -29.04
CA ASP A 506 8.25 -12.73 -29.72
C ASP A 506 9.34 -13.28 -28.79
N LYS A 507 9.26 -12.96 -27.47
CA LYS A 507 10.17 -13.38 -26.40
C LYS A 507 11.64 -12.96 -26.58
N LYS A 508 11.92 -12.01 -27.47
CA LYS A 508 13.30 -11.56 -27.76
C LYS A 508 13.73 -10.34 -26.97
N LYS A 509 12.78 -9.57 -26.44
CA LYS A 509 13.03 -8.33 -25.72
C LYS A 509 12.40 -8.38 -24.33
N ILE A 510 13.11 -7.85 -23.34
CA ILE A 510 12.54 -7.56 -22.04
C ILE A 510 12.29 -6.06 -21.91
N PHE A 511 11.26 -5.73 -21.16
CA PHE A 511 10.84 -4.37 -20.84
C PHE A 511 11.10 -4.10 -19.38
N VAL A 512 11.72 -2.97 -19.07
CA VAL A 512 12.11 -2.63 -17.72
C VAL A 512 11.68 -1.21 -17.39
N LYS A 513 10.79 -1.04 -16.43
CA LYS A 513 10.45 0.26 -15.86
C LYS A 513 11.48 0.62 -14.79
N SER A 514 12.21 1.72 -14.99
CA SER A 514 13.13 2.27 -14.00
C SER A 514 12.38 3.01 -12.90
N ILE A 515 13.00 3.16 -11.74
CA ILE A 515 12.49 4.03 -10.68
C ILE A 515 12.60 5.54 -11.00
N LEU A 516 13.44 5.94 -11.98
CA LEU A 516 13.79 7.32 -12.26
C LEU A 516 13.36 7.77 -13.67
N ASP A 517 12.08 7.67 -13.97
CA ASP A 517 11.50 8.25 -15.18
C ASP A 517 12.06 7.74 -16.51
N LYS A 518 12.60 6.53 -16.53
CA LYS A 518 13.13 5.90 -17.71
C LYS A 518 12.50 4.53 -17.93
N PHE A 519 12.36 4.18 -19.18
CA PHE A 519 11.93 2.86 -19.61
C PHE A 519 12.99 2.26 -20.53
N TYR A 520 13.36 1.04 -20.28
CA TYR A 520 14.40 0.36 -21.04
C TYR A 520 13.84 -0.84 -21.79
N ILE A 521 14.29 -1.01 -23.01
CA ILE A 521 14.11 -2.19 -23.82
C ILE A 521 15.48 -2.84 -23.98
N ALA A 522 15.60 -4.10 -23.58
CA ALA A 522 16.85 -4.84 -23.65
C ALA A 522 16.64 -6.21 -24.30
N SER A 523 17.74 -6.80 -24.79
CA SER A 523 17.75 -8.15 -25.35
C SER A 523 17.49 -9.20 -24.26
N ALA A 524 16.57 -10.12 -24.46
CA ALA A 524 16.30 -11.20 -23.53
C ALA A 524 17.50 -12.17 -23.42
N SER A 525 18.26 -12.36 -24.50
CA SER A 525 19.35 -13.36 -24.54
C SER A 525 20.57 -12.99 -23.72
N ASP A 526 20.93 -11.69 -23.60
CA ASP A 526 22.17 -11.23 -22.98
C ASP A 526 22.04 -9.95 -22.16
N GLY A 527 20.84 -9.39 -22.04
CA GLY A 527 20.57 -8.17 -21.30
C GLY A 527 21.17 -6.90 -21.90
N LYS A 528 21.59 -6.91 -23.17
CA LYS A 528 22.10 -5.71 -23.84
C LYS A 528 21.01 -4.68 -24.05
N LEU A 529 21.30 -3.42 -23.73
CA LEU A 529 20.40 -2.30 -23.99
C LEU A 529 20.13 -2.16 -25.50
N ILE A 530 18.86 -2.15 -25.88
CA ILE A 530 18.37 -1.87 -27.24
C ILE A 530 17.94 -0.41 -27.33
N LYS A 531 17.15 0.06 -26.35
CA LYS A 531 16.60 1.41 -26.33
C LYS A 531 16.37 1.90 -24.90
N GLU A 532 16.68 3.17 -24.66
CA GLU A 532 16.26 3.94 -23.46
C GLU A 532 15.23 4.98 -23.91
N VAL A 533 14.16 5.15 -23.12
CA VAL A 533 13.07 6.09 -23.37
C VAL A 533 12.78 6.86 -22.09
N LYS A 534 12.68 8.19 -22.15
CA LYS A 534 12.18 9.01 -21.06
C LYS A 534 10.65 9.06 -21.14
N VAL A 535 9.95 8.84 -20.03
CA VAL A 535 8.48 8.65 -20.03
C VAL A 535 7.72 9.85 -19.47
N GLY A 536 8.09 10.36 -18.29
CA GLY A 536 7.41 11.48 -17.63
C GLY A 536 6.65 11.10 -16.34
N TYR A 537 6.89 9.90 -15.77
CA TYR A 537 6.23 9.49 -14.51
C TYR A 537 6.98 9.90 -13.24
N SER A 538 8.16 10.50 -13.36
CA SER A 538 9.03 10.89 -12.23
C SER A 538 9.56 9.69 -11.42
N LEU A 539 9.58 9.78 -10.09
CA LEU A 539 9.95 8.67 -9.20
C LEU A 539 8.78 7.68 -9.06
N ASP A 540 9.00 6.44 -9.48
CA ASP A 540 7.99 5.38 -9.37
C ASP A 540 8.63 4.05 -8.97
N THR A 541 8.49 3.68 -7.69
CA THR A 541 9.00 2.44 -7.10
C THR A 541 7.94 1.32 -7.07
N MET A 542 6.76 1.54 -7.65
CA MET A 542 5.67 0.57 -7.58
C MET A 542 5.82 -0.50 -8.65
N PRO A 543 5.61 -1.80 -8.31
CA PRO A 543 5.56 -2.86 -9.30
C PRO A 543 4.33 -2.67 -10.20
N ASN A 544 4.53 -2.76 -11.51
CA ASN A 544 3.50 -2.61 -12.52
C ASN A 544 3.62 -3.73 -13.55
N GLN A 545 2.49 -4.17 -14.05
CA GLN A 545 2.44 -5.06 -15.21
C GLN A 545 2.77 -4.25 -16.48
N LEU A 546 3.67 -4.78 -17.30
CA LEU A 546 4.07 -4.19 -18.58
C LEU A 546 3.53 -5.10 -19.69
N ILE A 547 2.61 -4.60 -20.50
CA ILE A 547 1.88 -5.39 -21.49
C ILE A 547 2.42 -5.07 -22.88
N ASP A 548 2.89 -6.08 -23.62
CA ASP A 548 3.10 -5.98 -25.07
C ASP A 548 1.78 -6.19 -25.81
N TRP A 549 1.39 -5.19 -26.58
CA TRP A 549 0.23 -5.24 -27.46
C TRP A 549 0.65 -4.78 -28.85
N ASP A 550 0.76 -5.70 -29.79
CA ASP A 550 1.13 -5.44 -31.18
C ASP A 550 2.42 -4.56 -31.28
N GLN A 551 3.47 -4.97 -30.58
CA GLN A 551 4.76 -4.28 -30.46
C GLN A 551 4.70 -2.92 -29.74
N ASN A 552 3.53 -2.51 -29.22
CA ASN A 552 3.40 -1.37 -28.34
C ASN A 552 3.42 -1.84 -26.88
N ILE A 553 3.89 -0.99 -25.97
CA ILE A 553 3.95 -1.32 -24.54
C ILE A 553 2.98 -0.43 -23.79
N ILE A 554 2.07 -1.03 -23.03
CA ILE A 554 1.06 -0.31 -22.24
C ILE A 554 1.30 -0.62 -20.77
N PHE A 555 1.28 0.43 -19.94
CA PHE A 555 1.43 0.27 -18.49
C PHE A 555 0.83 1.47 -17.73
N GLY A 556 0.51 1.23 -16.45
CA GLY A 556 0.15 2.26 -15.50
C GLY A 556 1.34 2.77 -14.70
N SER A 557 1.16 3.88 -14.00
CA SER A 557 2.19 4.48 -13.14
C SER A 557 1.65 4.83 -11.74
N LYS A 558 2.56 5.10 -10.81
CA LYS A 558 2.24 5.56 -9.45
C LYS A 558 1.45 6.87 -9.48
N ASN A 559 1.74 7.76 -10.43
CA ASN A 559 1.08 9.05 -10.53
C ASN A 559 -0.32 9.02 -11.18
N GLY A 560 -0.89 7.83 -11.42
CA GLY A 560 -2.23 7.68 -11.97
C GLY A 560 -2.35 7.86 -13.48
N THR A 561 -1.25 7.88 -14.22
CA THR A 561 -1.25 8.01 -15.69
C THR A 561 -1.08 6.64 -16.36
N VAL A 562 -1.87 6.40 -17.41
CA VAL A 562 -1.67 5.27 -18.32
C VAL A 562 -0.81 5.74 -19.49
N TYR A 563 0.25 5.00 -19.77
CA TYR A 563 1.20 5.28 -20.85
C TYR A 563 1.13 4.21 -21.93
N LEU A 564 1.35 4.65 -23.16
CA LEU A 564 1.66 3.84 -24.32
C LEU A 564 3.05 4.21 -24.83
N ILE A 565 3.93 3.23 -25.02
CA ILE A 565 5.16 3.37 -25.81
C ILE A 565 4.89 2.63 -27.11
N ASP A 566 4.89 3.36 -28.23
CA ASP A 566 4.58 2.78 -29.52
C ASP A 566 5.78 1.96 -30.09
N LYS A 567 5.54 1.24 -31.18
CA LYS A 567 6.55 0.40 -31.85
C LYS A 567 7.82 1.18 -32.30
N ASP A 568 7.71 2.50 -32.47
CA ASP A 568 8.80 3.40 -32.84
C ASP A 568 9.46 4.02 -31.61
N TYR A 569 9.03 3.57 -30.40
CA TYR A 569 9.48 4.01 -29.08
C TYR A 569 9.09 5.46 -28.72
N ASN A 570 8.05 6.02 -29.33
CA ASN A 570 7.48 7.29 -28.89
C ASN A 570 6.55 7.07 -27.69
N VAL A 571 6.60 7.99 -26.74
CA VAL A 571 5.79 7.93 -25.52
C VAL A 571 4.52 8.74 -25.68
N HIS A 572 3.42 8.14 -25.31
CA HIS A 572 2.08 8.75 -25.34
C HIS A 572 1.43 8.57 -23.97
N PRO A 573 1.32 9.65 -23.14
CA PRO A 573 0.40 9.63 -22.02
C PRO A 573 -1.03 9.54 -22.57
N LEU A 574 -1.75 8.47 -22.25
CA LEU A 574 -3.09 8.23 -22.78
C LEU A 574 -4.15 9.02 -21.99
N PHE A 575 -4.13 8.89 -20.68
CA PHE A 575 -5.01 9.62 -19.77
C PHE A 575 -4.54 9.51 -18.32
N PHE A 576 -5.13 10.33 -17.47
CA PHE A 576 -4.89 10.39 -16.03
C PHE A 576 -6.15 9.97 -15.27
N MET A 577 -6.02 9.09 -14.27
CA MET A 577 -7.13 8.56 -13.47
C MET A 577 -7.28 9.21 -12.09
N GLY A 578 -6.54 10.26 -11.79
CA GLY A 578 -6.38 10.80 -10.44
C GLY A 578 -5.01 10.37 -9.86
N THR A 579 -4.60 10.97 -8.76
CA THR A 579 -3.29 10.74 -8.14
C THR A 579 -3.22 9.42 -7.38
N SER A 580 -3.89 8.40 -7.86
CA SER A 580 -3.87 7.06 -7.30
C SER A 580 -3.19 6.13 -8.27
N ARG A 581 -2.31 5.29 -7.73
CA ARG A 581 -1.58 4.29 -8.49
C ARG A 581 -2.50 3.43 -9.35
N ILE A 582 -2.14 3.28 -10.62
CA ILE A 582 -2.74 2.27 -11.50
C ILE A 582 -2.08 0.92 -11.19
N HIS A 583 -2.84 -0.03 -10.70
CA HIS A 583 -2.36 -1.37 -10.35
C HIS A 583 -2.78 -2.44 -11.35
N SER A 584 -3.74 -2.16 -12.21
CA SER A 584 -4.20 -3.11 -13.22
C SER A 584 -4.36 -2.46 -14.58
N VAL A 585 -3.80 -3.08 -15.59
CA VAL A 585 -4.08 -2.86 -17.01
C VAL A 585 -4.38 -4.23 -17.61
N GLN A 586 -5.52 -4.39 -18.26
CA GLN A 586 -5.95 -5.65 -18.86
C GLN A 586 -6.34 -5.43 -20.31
N HIS A 587 -5.78 -6.22 -21.21
CA HIS A 587 -6.24 -6.27 -22.60
C HIS A 587 -7.55 -7.06 -22.67
N ILE A 588 -8.56 -6.50 -23.36
CA ILE A 588 -9.85 -7.16 -23.55
C ILE A 588 -9.87 -7.82 -24.92
N THR A 589 -9.92 -7.03 -25.97
CA THR A 589 -9.93 -7.50 -27.37
C THR A 589 -9.53 -6.37 -28.32
N GLY A 590 -8.88 -6.69 -29.43
CA GLY A 590 -8.45 -5.69 -30.42
C GLY A 590 -7.62 -4.57 -29.77
N SER A 591 -8.09 -3.33 -29.83
CA SER A 591 -7.45 -2.18 -29.17
C SER A 591 -8.17 -1.72 -27.88
N THR A 592 -9.01 -2.58 -27.30
CA THR A 592 -9.80 -2.29 -26.08
C THR A 592 -9.12 -2.82 -24.84
N PHE A 593 -9.08 -1.98 -23.80
CA PHE A 593 -8.43 -2.25 -22.51
C PHE A 593 -9.32 -1.85 -21.35
N ALA A 594 -9.11 -2.51 -20.20
CA ALA A 594 -9.63 -2.11 -18.91
C ALA A 594 -8.47 -1.75 -17.98
N VAL A 595 -8.64 -0.70 -17.18
CA VAL A 595 -7.68 -0.30 -16.15
C VAL A 595 -8.40 -0.02 -14.84
N SER A 596 -7.71 -0.24 -13.72
CA SER A 596 -8.16 0.19 -12.40
C SER A 596 -7.01 0.77 -11.57
N ASN A 597 -7.37 1.59 -10.58
CA ASN A 597 -6.46 2.19 -9.63
C ASN A 597 -6.85 1.87 -8.18
N LEU A 598 -6.04 2.31 -7.20
CA LEU A 598 -6.29 2.04 -5.78
C LEU A 598 -7.60 2.64 -5.25
N ASP A 599 -8.14 3.69 -5.87
CA ASP A 599 -9.41 4.32 -5.49
C ASP A 599 -10.64 3.66 -6.12
N GLU A 600 -10.51 2.44 -6.64
CA GLU A 600 -11.56 1.72 -7.38
C GLU A 600 -12.20 2.52 -8.53
N LYS A 601 -11.41 3.33 -9.21
CA LYS A 601 -11.81 3.84 -10.50
C LYS A 601 -11.52 2.80 -11.56
N ILE A 602 -12.54 2.42 -12.31
CA ILE A 602 -12.45 1.50 -13.43
C ILE A 602 -12.72 2.26 -14.71
N ILE A 603 -11.85 2.13 -15.69
CA ILE A 603 -11.99 2.75 -17.00
C ILE A 603 -11.84 1.68 -18.07
N VAL A 604 -12.79 1.60 -18.99
CA VAL A 604 -12.66 0.81 -20.23
C VAL A 604 -12.56 1.77 -21.38
N PHE A 605 -11.53 1.59 -22.20
CA PHE A 605 -11.19 2.47 -23.28
C PHE A 605 -10.68 1.70 -24.49
N LYS A 606 -10.74 2.36 -25.63
CA LYS A 606 -10.19 1.88 -26.90
C LYS A 606 -9.06 2.81 -27.33
N ILE A 607 -7.93 2.23 -27.75
CA ILE A 607 -6.88 3.01 -28.41
C ILE A 607 -7.30 3.21 -29.86
N THR A 608 -7.41 4.48 -30.24
CA THR A 608 -7.72 4.87 -31.62
C THR A 608 -6.42 5.07 -32.38
N SER A 609 -6.29 4.48 -33.56
CA SER A 609 -5.26 4.89 -34.51
C SER A 609 -5.51 6.36 -34.86
N SER A 610 -4.53 7.23 -34.66
CA SER A 610 -4.60 8.55 -35.30
C SER A 610 -4.71 8.31 -36.82
N GLU A 611 -5.91 8.44 -37.37
CA GLU A 611 -6.00 8.67 -38.80
C GLU A 611 -5.16 9.91 -39.10
N LYS A 612 -4.31 9.76 -40.11
CA LYS A 612 -3.34 10.76 -40.59
C LYS A 612 -4.01 12.04 -41.01
#